data_61cb48d3886ea1bc12efc19d48237c72
#
_entry.id   61cb48d3886ea1bc12efc19d48237c72
#
_cell.length_a   1.000
_cell.length_b   1.000
_cell.length_c   1.000
_cell.angle_alpha   90.00
_cell.angle_beta   90.00
_cell.angle_gamma   90.00
#
_symmetry.space_group_name_H-M   'P 1'
#
loop_
_entity.id
_entity.type
_entity.pdbx_description
1 polymer ?
#
loop_
_entity_poly.entity_id
_entity_poly.type
_entity_poly.pdbx_seq_one_letter_code
_entity_poly.pdbx_strand_id
1 'polypeptide(L)'
;YWQGKFKEKLLVWASTAYYNGGHNFGIEHDGIPIIETEERMAKQLTFMEEKYPYDLWFFACYTDDQEPALNLCDRLSEWNDTYDYPKLKMTGNPDEPFDKIREKYGNEIPVLKGDITGGWYQHPLSAAELLTEKQEADRRLANAEKIACIASLENSGYKYPYHDFGKAWAALIMNDEHSYGTSGYQGRRVY
;
A
#
# COMPACT_ATOMS: atom_id res chain seq x y z
N TYR A 1 -11.43 -2.02 -15.11
CA TYR A 1 -11.76 -3.20 -14.28
C TYR A 1 -10.63 -4.21 -14.27
N TRP A 2 -10.42 -4.83 -13.14
CA TRP A 2 -9.67 -6.09 -13.07
C TRP A 2 -10.61 -7.28 -13.08
N GLN A 3 -10.32 -8.27 -13.91
CA GLN A 3 -11.11 -9.48 -14.05
C GLN A 3 -10.36 -10.69 -13.51
N GLY A 4 -10.92 -11.33 -12.49
CA GLY A 4 -10.42 -12.55 -11.90
C GLY A 4 -10.68 -13.81 -12.74
N LYS A 5 -10.23 -14.96 -12.20
CA LYS A 5 -10.34 -16.27 -12.85
C LYS A 5 -11.78 -16.68 -13.17
N PHE A 6 -12.72 -16.29 -12.35
CA PHE A 6 -14.13 -16.67 -12.47
C PHE A 6 -14.98 -15.64 -13.23
N LYS A 7 -14.34 -14.71 -13.93
CA LYS A 7 -14.94 -13.64 -14.75
C LYS A 7 -15.59 -12.49 -13.98
N GLU A 8 -15.59 -12.51 -12.66
CA GLU A 8 -15.99 -11.38 -11.84
C GLU A 8 -15.08 -10.19 -12.11
N LYS A 9 -15.67 -9.02 -12.15
CA LYS A 9 -14.96 -7.76 -12.40
C LYS A 9 -14.98 -6.88 -11.16
N LEU A 10 -13.82 -6.43 -10.76
CA LEU A 10 -13.66 -5.43 -9.72
C LEU A 10 -13.21 -4.11 -10.35
N LEU A 11 -13.88 -3.01 -10.02
CA LEU A 11 -13.38 -1.69 -10.39
C LEU A 11 -12.19 -1.37 -9.48
N VAL A 12 -11.05 -1.10 -10.11
CA VAL A 12 -9.80 -0.85 -9.40
C VAL A 12 -9.26 0.52 -9.78
N TRP A 13 -8.89 1.30 -8.81
CA TRP A 13 -8.11 2.49 -8.99
C TRP A 13 -6.63 2.15 -8.88
N ALA A 14 -5.90 2.37 -9.97
CA ALA A 14 -4.44 2.27 -9.96
C ALA A 14 -3.86 3.66 -9.72
N SER A 15 -3.29 3.88 -8.54
CA SER A 15 -2.63 5.14 -8.24
C SER A 15 -1.39 5.33 -9.12
N THR A 16 -1.15 6.56 -9.56
CA THR A 16 0.03 6.92 -10.34
C THR A 16 1.28 7.12 -9.47
N ALA A 17 1.11 7.15 -8.17
CA ALA A 17 2.18 7.36 -7.20
C ALA A 17 1.97 6.50 -5.96
N TYR A 18 3.05 6.12 -5.32
CA TYR A 18 3.04 5.35 -4.07
C TYR A 18 2.37 6.14 -2.95
N TYR A 19 2.80 7.38 -2.76
CA TYR A 19 2.11 8.37 -1.94
C TYR A 19 1.25 9.20 -2.86
N ASN A 20 0.01 9.29 -2.55
CA ASN A 20 -0.99 9.78 -3.46
C ASN A 20 -0.96 11.27 -3.75
N GLY A 21 -1.87 11.65 -4.63
CA GLY A 21 -1.98 12.95 -5.20
C GLY A 21 -1.93 14.11 -4.21
N GLY A 22 -2.56 13.96 -3.04
CA GLY A 22 -2.54 15.00 -2.01
C GLY A 22 -1.15 15.43 -1.60
N HIS A 23 -0.28 14.47 -1.30
CA HIS A 23 1.11 14.73 -0.97
C HIS A 23 1.89 15.31 -2.16
N ASN A 24 1.78 14.69 -3.34
CA ASN A 24 2.49 15.11 -4.53
C ASN A 24 2.11 16.53 -5.00
N PHE A 25 0.86 16.91 -4.78
CA PHE A 25 0.40 18.28 -5.09
C PHE A 25 0.72 19.28 -4.00
N GLY A 26 1.06 18.82 -2.81
CA GLY A 26 1.29 19.67 -1.66
C GLY A 26 0.01 20.23 -1.03
N ILE A 27 -1.16 19.65 -1.36
CA ILE A 27 -2.43 20.08 -0.76
C ILE A 27 -2.49 19.76 0.74
N GLU A 28 -1.74 18.76 1.19
CA GLU A 28 -1.62 18.33 2.58
C GLU A 28 -0.54 19.09 3.37
N HIS A 29 0.23 19.97 2.73
CA HIS A 29 1.37 20.62 3.38
C HIS A 29 1.06 22.06 3.74
N ASP A 30 1.13 22.39 5.02
CA ASP A 30 0.84 23.71 5.57
C ASP A 30 1.77 24.81 5.04
N GLY A 31 2.98 24.45 4.66
CA GLY A 31 4.00 25.42 4.22
C GLY A 31 4.06 25.64 2.70
N ILE A 32 3.24 24.93 1.91
CA ILE A 32 3.26 25.07 0.44
C ILE A 32 2.22 26.09 -0.01
N PRO A 33 2.63 27.19 -0.68
CA PRO A 33 1.69 28.16 -1.24
C PRO A 33 0.71 27.52 -2.22
N ILE A 34 -0.51 28.02 -2.29
CA ILE A 34 -1.54 27.46 -3.16
C ILE A 34 -1.16 27.52 -4.65
N ILE A 35 -0.39 28.53 -5.04
CA ILE A 35 0.12 28.66 -6.41
C ILE A 35 1.11 27.53 -6.78
N GLU A 36 1.90 27.05 -5.83
CA GLU A 36 2.80 25.91 -6.06
C GLU A 36 2.01 24.59 -6.17
N THR A 37 0.93 24.47 -5.40
CA THR A 37 -0.03 23.36 -5.53
C THR A 37 -0.67 23.35 -6.92
N GLU A 38 -1.04 24.52 -7.45
CA GLU A 38 -1.59 24.69 -8.80
C GLU A 38 -0.58 24.23 -9.86
N GLU A 39 0.66 24.68 -9.79
CA GLU A 39 1.70 24.26 -10.75
C GLU A 39 1.94 22.76 -10.75
N ARG A 40 1.94 22.13 -9.58
CA ARG A 40 2.12 20.68 -9.44
C ARG A 40 0.91 19.93 -10.00
N MET A 41 -0.28 20.40 -9.70
CA MET A 41 -1.52 19.80 -10.21
C MET A 41 -1.65 19.93 -11.73
N ALA A 42 -1.34 21.11 -12.28
CA ALA A 42 -1.35 21.34 -13.73
C ALA A 42 -0.42 20.39 -14.48
N LYS A 43 0.79 20.15 -13.96
CA LYS A 43 1.72 19.16 -14.54
C LYS A 43 1.14 17.76 -14.54
N GLN A 44 0.49 17.37 -13.45
CA GLN A 44 -0.10 16.05 -13.35
C GLN A 44 -1.33 15.89 -14.23
N LEU A 45 -2.19 16.89 -14.30
CA LEU A 45 -3.34 16.89 -15.20
C LEU A 45 -2.91 16.76 -16.66
N THR A 46 -1.89 17.52 -17.07
CA THR A 46 -1.32 17.40 -18.43
C THR A 46 -0.79 15.99 -18.71
N PHE A 47 -0.09 15.38 -17.75
CA PHE A 47 0.36 14.00 -17.88
C PHE A 47 -0.80 12.99 -17.99
N MET A 48 -1.88 13.25 -17.28
CA MET A 48 -3.05 12.36 -17.25
C MET A 48 -3.95 12.52 -18.49
N GLU A 49 -4.00 13.72 -19.09
CA GLU A 49 -4.92 14.07 -20.18
C GLU A 49 -4.89 13.06 -21.35
N GLU A 50 -3.72 12.57 -21.71
CA GLU A 50 -3.57 11.58 -22.79
C GLU A 50 -3.92 10.14 -22.36
N LYS A 51 -3.87 9.84 -21.07
CA LYS A 51 -3.92 8.46 -20.54
C LYS A 51 -5.17 8.15 -19.75
N TYR A 52 -5.85 9.17 -19.29
CA TYR A 52 -7.00 9.07 -18.41
C TYR A 52 -8.15 9.93 -18.93
N PRO A 53 -9.00 9.37 -19.79
CA PRO A 53 -10.01 10.11 -20.52
C PRO A 53 -11.27 10.43 -19.72
N TYR A 54 -11.21 10.32 -18.39
CA TYR A 54 -12.36 10.53 -17.50
C TYR A 54 -12.25 11.90 -16.81
N ASP A 55 -13.36 12.55 -16.60
CA ASP A 55 -13.44 13.88 -15.98
C ASP A 55 -13.54 13.85 -14.44
N LEU A 56 -13.39 12.70 -13.85
CA LEU A 56 -13.35 12.53 -12.41
C LEU A 56 -12.06 11.79 -12.03
N TRP A 57 -11.26 12.43 -11.20
CA TRP A 57 -10.03 11.86 -10.72
C TRP A 57 -10.09 11.71 -9.20
N PHE A 58 -9.90 10.48 -8.75
CA PHE A 58 -9.79 10.16 -7.34
C PHE A 58 -8.33 10.10 -6.93
N PHE A 59 -7.98 10.76 -5.83
CA PHE A 59 -6.67 10.62 -5.22
C PHE A 59 -6.83 10.62 -3.70
N ALA A 60 -5.96 9.88 -3.02
CA ALA A 60 -5.96 9.85 -1.58
C ALA A 60 -5.04 10.94 -1.01
N CYS A 61 -5.45 11.49 0.11
CA CYS A 61 -4.68 12.41 0.91
C CYS A 61 -4.16 11.64 2.12
N TYR A 62 -3.04 10.97 1.95
CA TYR A 62 -2.30 10.31 3.02
C TYR A 62 -0.83 10.16 2.64
N THR A 63 0.01 10.05 3.64
CA THR A 63 1.42 9.74 3.49
C THR A 63 1.81 8.67 4.50
N ASP A 64 2.99 8.10 4.31
CA ASP A 64 3.60 7.17 5.24
C ASP A 64 4.40 7.94 6.30
N ASP A 65 4.34 7.51 7.54
CA ASP A 65 5.12 8.06 8.66
C ASP A 65 4.98 9.58 8.89
N GLN A 66 3.83 10.16 8.58
CA GLN A 66 3.56 11.59 8.79
C GLN A 66 2.28 11.83 9.58
N GLU A 67 2.23 12.97 10.25
CA GLU A 67 1.02 13.40 10.91
C GLU A 67 -0.07 13.77 9.89
N PRO A 68 -1.36 13.56 10.21
CA PRO A 68 -2.45 14.01 9.37
C PRO A 68 -2.40 15.52 9.15
N ALA A 69 -2.71 15.97 7.95
CA ALA A 69 -2.83 17.39 7.63
C ALA A 69 -4.02 18.01 8.37
N LEU A 70 -3.76 18.86 9.37
CA LEU A 70 -4.81 19.44 10.21
C LEU A 70 -5.63 20.50 9.48
N ASN A 71 -5.06 21.15 8.46
CA ASN A 71 -5.66 22.24 7.70
C ASN A 71 -6.18 21.82 6.31
N LEU A 72 -6.30 20.53 6.03
CA LEU A 72 -6.70 20.04 4.70
C LEU A 72 -8.03 20.64 4.22
N CYS A 73 -9.02 20.77 5.11
CA CYS A 73 -10.30 21.36 4.75
C CYS A 73 -10.17 22.85 4.34
N ASP A 74 -9.34 23.61 5.07
CA ASP A 74 -9.11 25.03 4.77
C ASP A 74 -8.39 25.19 3.43
N ARG A 75 -7.41 24.34 3.15
CA ARG A 75 -6.69 24.30 1.89
C ARG A 75 -7.59 23.93 0.71
N LEU A 76 -8.50 23.00 0.89
CA LEU A 76 -9.50 22.66 -0.13
C LEU A 76 -10.47 23.81 -0.41
N SER A 77 -10.87 24.55 0.64
CA SER A 77 -11.68 25.75 0.49
C SER A 77 -10.91 26.85 -0.25
N GLU A 78 -9.68 27.15 0.18
CA GLU A 78 -8.80 28.12 -0.49
C GLU A 78 -8.62 27.79 -1.98
N TRP A 79 -8.37 26.53 -2.30
CA TRP A 79 -8.27 26.06 -3.69
C TRP A 79 -9.56 26.35 -4.47
N ASN A 80 -10.69 25.92 -3.94
CA ASN A 80 -11.99 26.05 -4.61
C ASN A 80 -12.45 27.51 -4.75
N ASP A 81 -12.01 28.40 -3.87
CA ASP A 81 -12.28 29.82 -3.95
C ASP A 81 -11.36 30.54 -4.94
N THR A 82 -10.14 30.00 -5.13
CA THR A 82 -9.12 30.59 -5.99
C THR A 82 -9.26 30.13 -7.45
N TYR A 83 -9.56 28.84 -7.66
CA TYR A 83 -9.57 28.23 -8.98
C TYR A 83 -10.94 27.65 -9.34
N ASP A 84 -11.38 27.90 -10.56
CA ASP A 84 -12.64 27.36 -11.08
C ASP A 84 -12.55 25.89 -11.49
N TYR A 85 -11.36 25.43 -11.85
CA TYR A 85 -11.10 24.06 -12.30
C TYR A 85 -9.67 23.61 -11.99
N PRO A 86 -9.47 22.33 -11.58
CA PRO A 86 -10.53 21.42 -11.14
C PRO A 86 -11.09 21.79 -9.76
N LYS A 87 -12.35 21.50 -9.50
CA LYS A 87 -12.92 21.61 -8.16
C LYS A 87 -12.55 20.37 -7.33
N LEU A 88 -12.07 20.59 -6.12
CA LEU A 88 -11.66 19.54 -5.20
C LEU A 88 -12.77 19.28 -4.18
N LYS A 89 -13.06 18.02 -3.94
CA LYS A 89 -14.04 17.59 -2.94
C LYS A 89 -13.46 16.48 -2.08
N MET A 90 -13.51 16.66 -0.77
CA MET A 90 -13.23 15.56 0.16
C MET A 90 -14.44 14.63 0.24
N THR A 91 -14.19 13.33 0.25
CA THR A 91 -15.21 12.33 0.57
C THR A 91 -14.72 11.45 1.72
N GLY A 92 -15.60 11.19 2.67
CA GLY A 92 -15.38 10.19 3.73
C GLY A 92 -15.87 8.79 3.34
N ASN A 93 -16.52 8.69 2.17
CA ASN A 93 -16.98 7.41 1.63
C ASN A 93 -16.17 7.06 0.37
N PRO A 94 -15.29 6.07 0.44
CA PRO A 94 -14.47 5.67 -0.71
C PRO A 94 -15.29 5.11 -1.89
N ASP A 95 -16.51 4.63 -1.66
CA ASP A 95 -17.37 4.10 -2.73
C ASP A 95 -17.92 5.22 -3.65
N GLU A 96 -18.12 6.44 -3.11
CA GLU A 96 -18.71 7.56 -3.87
C GLU A 96 -17.99 7.83 -5.21
N PRO A 97 -16.65 7.99 -5.28
CA PRO A 97 -15.99 8.22 -6.55
C PRO A 97 -16.04 7.01 -7.50
N PHE A 98 -16.01 5.78 -6.94
CA PHE A 98 -16.13 4.56 -7.75
C PHE A 98 -17.54 4.42 -8.36
N ASP A 99 -18.57 4.75 -7.62
CA ASP A 99 -19.94 4.71 -8.12
C ASP A 99 -20.14 5.74 -9.24
N LYS A 100 -19.65 6.95 -9.08
CA LYS A 100 -19.70 7.98 -10.13
C LYS A 100 -18.97 7.58 -11.40
N ILE A 101 -17.76 7.04 -11.28
CA ILE A 101 -17.00 6.54 -12.42
C ILE A 101 -17.73 5.38 -13.10
N ARG A 102 -18.28 4.46 -12.32
CA ARG A 102 -19.02 3.32 -12.83
C ARG A 102 -20.29 3.75 -13.56
N GLU A 103 -21.05 4.68 -12.99
CA GLU A 103 -22.27 5.21 -13.58
C GLU A 103 -21.99 5.90 -14.91
N LYS A 104 -20.98 6.76 -14.96
CA LYS A 104 -20.69 7.59 -16.14
C LYS A 104 -19.92 6.84 -17.23
N TYR A 105 -18.95 6.02 -16.86
CA TYR A 105 -17.97 5.43 -17.77
C TYR A 105 -17.87 3.91 -17.71
N GLY A 106 -18.76 3.24 -16.98
CA GLY A 106 -18.62 1.81 -16.69
C GLY A 106 -18.44 0.90 -17.91
N ASN A 107 -19.04 1.28 -19.04
CA ASN A 107 -18.91 0.52 -20.29
C ASN A 107 -17.64 0.85 -21.09
N GLU A 108 -16.97 1.94 -20.78
CA GLU A 108 -15.76 2.42 -21.45
C GLU A 108 -14.48 2.02 -20.73
N ILE A 109 -14.60 1.66 -19.44
CA ILE A 109 -13.44 1.29 -18.63
C ILE A 109 -12.85 -0.03 -19.12
N PRO A 110 -11.55 -0.06 -19.48
CA PRO A 110 -10.91 -1.26 -19.97
C PRO A 110 -10.88 -2.37 -18.92
N VAL A 111 -10.88 -3.61 -19.40
CA VAL A 111 -10.80 -4.80 -18.54
C VAL A 111 -9.41 -5.39 -18.65
N LEU A 112 -8.68 -5.37 -17.55
CA LEU A 112 -7.39 -6.03 -17.40
C LEU A 112 -7.57 -7.43 -16.84
N LYS A 113 -6.77 -8.36 -17.31
CA LYS A 113 -6.75 -9.76 -16.87
C LYS A 113 -5.34 -10.14 -16.47
N GLY A 114 -5.24 -11.07 -15.54
CA GLY A 114 -3.96 -11.56 -15.04
C GLY A 114 -3.56 -10.91 -13.72
N ASP A 115 -2.35 -11.20 -13.30
CA ASP A 115 -1.83 -10.70 -12.03
C ASP A 115 -1.36 -9.25 -12.18
N ILE A 116 -1.78 -8.42 -11.23
CA ILE A 116 -1.28 -7.05 -11.07
C ILE A 116 -0.37 -7.07 -9.85
N THR A 117 0.90 -7.40 -10.08
CA THR A 117 1.89 -7.47 -9.00
C THR A 117 2.57 -6.13 -8.81
N GLY A 118 2.75 -5.73 -7.56
CA GLY A 118 3.54 -4.56 -7.20
C GLY A 118 5.05 -4.84 -7.22
N GLY A 119 5.86 -3.78 -7.21
CA GLY A 119 7.33 -3.88 -7.22
C GLY A 119 7.94 -4.66 -6.04
N TRP A 120 7.26 -4.71 -4.91
CA TRP A 120 7.70 -5.43 -3.71
C TRP A 120 7.85 -6.94 -3.90
N TYR A 121 7.14 -7.54 -4.84
CA TYR A 121 7.30 -8.97 -5.16
C TYR A 121 8.66 -9.34 -5.75
N GLN A 122 9.42 -8.36 -6.18
CA GLN A 122 10.78 -8.60 -6.68
C GLN A 122 11.75 -8.97 -5.55
N HIS A 123 11.51 -8.49 -4.33
CA HIS A 123 12.36 -8.76 -3.17
C HIS A 123 12.40 -10.24 -2.80
N PRO A 124 11.27 -10.91 -2.53
CA PRO A 124 11.28 -12.34 -2.23
C PRO A 124 11.75 -13.19 -3.41
N LEU A 125 11.52 -12.77 -4.66
CA LEU A 125 12.00 -13.51 -5.83
C LEU A 125 13.52 -13.49 -5.95
N SER A 126 14.17 -12.41 -5.54
CA SER A 126 15.63 -12.31 -5.53
C SER A 126 16.29 -13.18 -4.45
N ALA A 127 15.52 -13.63 -3.46
CA ALA A 127 15.96 -14.45 -2.32
C ALA A 127 15.10 -15.73 -2.17
N ALA A 128 14.71 -16.35 -3.27
CA ALA A 128 13.75 -17.46 -3.29
C ALA A 128 14.21 -18.67 -2.42
N GLU A 129 15.49 -18.95 -2.38
CA GLU A 129 16.04 -20.01 -1.52
C GLU A 129 15.83 -19.70 -0.04
N LEU A 130 16.21 -18.49 0.40
CA LEU A 130 16.01 -18.03 1.78
C LEU A 130 14.52 -17.99 2.16
N LEU A 131 13.65 -17.61 1.24
CA LEU A 131 12.22 -17.62 1.48
C LEU A 131 11.70 -19.05 1.69
N THR A 132 12.20 -20.02 0.93
CA THR A 132 11.84 -21.42 1.08
C THR A 132 12.32 -21.96 2.44
N GLU A 133 13.56 -21.66 2.83
CA GLU A 133 14.10 -22.03 4.14
C GLU A 133 13.31 -21.40 5.29
N LYS A 134 12.94 -20.13 5.15
CA LYS A 134 12.12 -19.42 6.12
C LYS A 134 10.75 -20.07 6.29
N GLN A 135 10.07 -20.41 5.22
CA GLN A 135 8.76 -21.09 5.27
C GLN A 135 8.85 -22.47 5.93
N GLU A 136 9.95 -23.20 5.73
CA GLU A 136 10.20 -24.44 6.41
C GLU A 136 10.48 -24.24 7.90
N ALA A 137 11.24 -23.21 8.25
CA ALA A 137 11.51 -22.85 9.65
C ALA A 137 10.23 -22.47 10.40
N ASP A 138 9.32 -21.69 9.80
CA ASP A 138 8.02 -21.36 10.37
C ASP A 138 7.23 -22.61 10.75
N ARG A 139 7.14 -23.57 9.84
CA ARG A 139 6.41 -24.83 10.09
C ARG A 139 7.07 -25.66 11.19
N ARG A 140 8.40 -25.75 11.18
CA ARG A 140 9.16 -26.50 12.18
C ARG A 140 9.06 -25.88 13.55
N LEU A 141 9.13 -24.54 13.65
CA LEU A 141 9.06 -23.84 14.92
C LEU A 141 7.68 -24.00 15.57
N ALA A 142 6.60 -23.80 14.80
CA ALA A 142 5.24 -24.02 15.28
C ALA A 142 4.99 -25.47 15.76
N ASN A 143 5.60 -26.46 15.08
CA ASN A 143 5.52 -27.85 15.52
C ASN A 143 6.36 -28.13 16.75
N ALA A 144 7.56 -27.54 16.85
CA ALA A 144 8.41 -27.67 18.01
C ALA A 144 7.76 -27.12 19.28
N GLU A 145 7.06 -26.00 19.22
CA GLU A 145 6.28 -25.44 20.34
C GLU A 145 5.19 -26.42 20.80
N LYS A 146 4.44 -27.02 19.89
CA LYS A 146 3.42 -28.01 20.22
C LYS A 146 4.02 -29.22 20.94
N ILE A 147 5.14 -29.73 20.42
CA ILE A 147 5.83 -30.87 21.02
C ILE A 147 6.40 -30.50 22.40
N ALA A 148 6.96 -29.32 22.55
CA ALA A 148 7.45 -28.82 23.82
C ALA A 148 6.33 -28.65 24.87
N CYS A 149 5.15 -28.19 24.44
CA CYS A 149 3.97 -28.14 25.29
C CYS A 149 3.57 -29.54 25.78
N ILE A 150 3.49 -30.53 24.86
CA ILE A 150 3.18 -31.91 25.22
C ILE A 150 4.22 -32.46 26.20
N ALA A 151 5.50 -32.25 25.92
CA ALA A 151 6.59 -32.69 26.80
C ALA A 151 6.48 -32.08 28.19
N SER A 152 6.05 -30.82 28.30
CA SER A 152 5.83 -30.15 29.59
C SER A 152 4.67 -30.75 30.38
N LEU A 153 3.65 -31.28 29.70
CA LEU A 153 2.52 -31.93 30.34
C LEU A 153 2.85 -33.36 30.80
N GLU A 154 3.65 -34.08 30.01
CA GLU A 154 4.00 -35.48 30.30
C GLU A 154 5.17 -35.60 31.27
N ASN A 155 6.05 -34.62 31.35
CA ASN A 155 7.25 -34.65 32.18
C ASN A 155 7.41 -33.36 32.95
N SER A 156 7.11 -33.42 34.28
CA SER A 156 7.23 -32.25 35.18
C SER A 156 8.68 -31.74 35.34
N GLY A 157 9.68 -32.50 34.98
CA GLY A 157 11.10 -32.09 34.95
C GLY A 157 11.50 -31.36 33.68
N TYR A 158 10.69 -31.40 32.62
CA TYR A 158 10.97 -30.72 31.40
C TYR A 158 10.68 -29.22 31.55
N LYS A 159 11.65 -28.40 31.17
CA LYS A 159 11.48 -26.94 31.16
C LYS A 159 11.21 -26.46 29.74
N TYR A 160 10.03 -25.87 29.55
CA TYR A 160 9.68 -25.28 28.27
C TYR A 160 10.69 -24.17 27.88
N PRO A 161 11.30 -24.23 26.69
CA PRO A 161 12.41 -23.33 26.32
C PRO A 161 11.90 -21.98 25.77
N TYR A 162 11.23 -21.20 26.60
CA TYR A 162 10.65 -19.90 26.24
C TYR A 162 11.65 -18.96 25.55
N HIS A 163 12.85 -18.92 26.10
CA HIS A 163 13.87 -18.01 25.58
C HIS A 163 14.33 -18.36 24.15
N ASP A 164 14.49 -19.66 23.90
CA ASP A 164 14.95 -20.13 22.60
C ASP A 164 13.85 -19.99 21.54
N PHE A 165 12.60 -20.30 21.89
CA PHE A 165 11.44 -20.02 21.04
C PHE A 165 11.28 -18.54 20.77
N GLY A 166 11.42 -17.68 21.79
CA GLY A 166 11.35 -16.24 21.63
C GLY A 166 12.39 -15.70 20.65
N LYS A 167 13.65 -16.18 20.76
CA LYS A 167 14.72 -15.82 19.79
C LYS A 167 14.41 -16.30 18.39
N ALA A 168 13.95 -17.53 18.22
CA ALA A 168 13.64 -18.09 16.94
C ALA A 168 12.49 -17.34 16.25
N TRP A 169 11.41 -17.06 16.99
CA TRP A 169 10.31 -16.24 16.48
C TRP A 169 10.74 -14.83 16.12
N ALA A 170 11.54 -14.17 16.95
CA ALA A 170 12.05 -12.85 16.65
C ALA A 170 12.84 -12.82 15.34
N ALA A 171 13.69 -13.83 15.09
CA ALA A 171 14.44 -13.93 13.85
C ALA A 171 13.53 -14.15 12.62
N LEU A 172 12.48 -14.98 12.74
CA LEU A 172 11.53 -15.20 11.66
C LEU A 172 10.69 -13.96 11.37
N ILE A 173 10.19 -13.28 12.40
CA ILE A 173 9.40 -12.04 12.28
C ILE A 173 10.22 -10.93 11.62
N MET A 174 11.51 -10.80 11.99
CA MET A 174 12.40 -9.82 11.35
C MET A 174 12.59 -10.08 9.85
N ASN A 175 12.47 -11.32 9.40
CA ASN A 175 12.50 -11.64 7.97
C ASN A 175 11.16 -11.34 7.27
N ASP A 176 10.07 -11.22 8.01
CA ASP A 176 8.74 -10.84 7.48
C ASP A 176 8.55 -9.31 7.40
N GLU A 177 9.57 -8.53 7.80
CA GLU A 177 9.59 -7.11 7.51
C GLU A 177 9.40 -6.90 5.99
N HIS A 178 8.63 -5.88 5.61
CA HIS A 178 8.16 -5.70 4.23
C HIS A 178 9.24 -5.58 3.15
N SER A 179 10.52 -5.40 3.53
CA SER A 179 11.68 -5.47 2.64
C SER A 179 12.27 -6.87 2.52
N TYR A 180 11.74 -7.85 3.24
CA TYR A 180 12.21 -9.24 3.26
C TYR A 180 13.72 -9.37 3.53
N GLY A 181 14.24 -8.59 4.49
CA GLY A 181 15.65 -8.55 4.84
C GLY A 181 16.57 -7.96 3.75
N THR A 182 16.00 -7.36 2.72
CA THR A 182 16.74 -6.64 1.69
C THR A 182 16.43 -5.15 1.77
N SER A 183 17.42 -4.30 2.07
CA SER A 183 17.21 -2.89 1.84
C SER A 183 17.16 -2.66 0.33
N GLY A 184 15.99 -2.35 -0.22
CA GLY A 184 15.79 -2.13 -1.65
C GLY A 184 16.68 -1.05 -2.25
N TYR A 185 17.33 -0.26 -1.43
CA TYR A 185 18.08 0.90 -1.88
C TYR A 185 19.54 0.64 -2.24
N GLN A 186 20.17 -0.44 -1.80
CA GLN A 186 21.59 -0.65 -2.04
C GLN A 186 22.06 -2.11 -2.13
N GLY A 187 21.19 -3.10 -2.21
CA GLY A 187 21.61 -4.50 -2.28
C GLY A 187 22.42 -4.97 -1.06
N ARG A 188 22.32 -4.24 0.05
CA ARG A 188 22.96 -4.65 1.31
C ARG A 188 22.03 -5.60 2.04
N ARG A 189 22.44 -6.85 2.15
CA ARG A 189 21.82 -7.78 3.08
C ARG A 189 22.06 -7.26 4.50
N VAL A 190 21.00 -6.96 5.22
CA VAL A 190 21.06 -6.73 6.66
C VAL A 190 21.01 -8.11 7.29
N TYR A 191 22.14 -8.59 7.81
CA TYR A 191 22.23 -9.83 8.58
C TYR A 191 21.97 -9.56 10.06
#